data_ab4a74d0bc950fd034d2f79b54ac8d5b
#
_entry.id   ab4a74d0bc950fd034d2f79b54ac8d5b
#
_cell.length_a   1.000
_cell.length_b   1.000
_cell.length_c   1.000
_cell.angle_alpha   90.00
_cell.angle_beta   90.00
_cell.angle_gamma   90.00
#
_symmetry.space_group_name_H-M   'P 1'
#
loop_
_entity.id
_entity.type
_entity.pdbx_description
1 polymer ?
#
loop_
_entity_poly.entity_id
_entity_poly.type
_entity_poly.pdbx_seq_one_letter_code
_entity_poly.pdbx_strand_id
1 'polypeptide(L)'
;MLQKLSISNYAIIENLELDFFNGLSIITGETGAGKSIVMGALGLILGQRADSSVLQDISKKSIIEGEFLAAGNKAIQLFLEQNHLDHENTLLLRREIAANGKSRSFINDTPVNLSQLKMLASLLVDLNQQFDTLELGTENFQREVLDALAGNSILLAGLKHKFAQYTGLKQELSSLQAQQETAAKEAGYNQFLFNELNEIALKENELEELDAELKLLSNAENIKQHLQTIYFDLKDSDQPLVQQIKILSQKIHALQTYHPALKDLSQRTQNSYIELQDIAAELKSIESTISYDAQRIQVLNDRLSAGYKLLKKHAVKETSALLDIQNNLQQKLNNVLNISFQIEEKLKESEALFASCNLLAGQLSQKRKAQVQPLVNNVNKLLAQVGMPNARLKITVEEAKLSTWGTDTIIFLFDANKSSRFEP
;
A
#
# COMPACT_ATOMS: atom_id res chain seq x y z
N MET A 1 -43.73 12.02 8.04
CA MET A 1 -44.89 12.85 7.73
C MET A 1 -44.76 14.17 8.49
N LEU A 2 -44.97 15.33 7.83
CA LEU A 2 -45.01 16.65 8.49
C LEU A 2 -46.19 16.73 9.45
N GLN A 3 -45.96 17.12 10.71
CA GLN A 3 -46.97 17.25 11.74
C GLN A 3 -47.24 18.73 12.07
N LYS A 4 -46.19 19.56 12.13
CA LYS A 4 -46.31 20.99 12.44
C LYS A 4 -45.29 21.79 11.62
N LEU A 5 -45.70 22.99 11.18
CA LEU A 5 -44.83 23.99 10.54
C LEU A 5 -44.98 25.30 11.28
N SER A 6 -43.90 25.83 11.82
CA SER A 6 -43.82 27.14 12.46
C SER A 6 -42.96 28.06 11.62
N ILE A 7 -43.44 29.25 11.35
CA ILE A 7 -42.79 30.29 10.55
C ILE A 7 -42.78 31.59 11.34
N SER A 8 -41.60 32.17 11.56
CA SER A 8 -41.45 33.45 12.24
C SER A 8 -40.56 34.39 11.42
N ASN A 9 -41.02 35.63 11.26
CA ASN A 9 -40.31 36.72 10.56
C ASN A 9 -39.88 36.34 9.12
N TYR A 10 -40.82 35.85 8.33
CA TYR A 10 -40.54 35.38 6.94
C TYR A 10 -41.51 36.04 5.95
N ALA A 11 -41.00 36.78 4.98
CA ALA A 11 -41.75 37.52 3.96
C ALA A 11 -42.80 38.48 4.58
N ILE A 12 -44.08 38.21 4.42
CA ILE A 12 -45.18 38.97 5.02
C ILE A 12 -45.71 38.33 6.33
N ILE A 13 -45.10 37.23 6.76
CA ILE A 13 -45.54 36.46 7.93
C ILE A 13 -44.72 36.89 9.14
N GLU A 14 -45.38 37.48 10.13
CA GLU A 14 -44.76 37.74 11.42
C GLU A 14 -44.61 36.47 12.23
N ASN A 15 -45.71 35.74 12.46
CA ASN A 15 -45.75 34.42 13.10
C ASN A 15 -46.92 33.62 12.52
N LEU A 16 -46.66 32.35 12.20
CA LEU A 16 -47.67 31.40 11.70
C LEU A 16 -47.33 30.03 12.22
N GLU A 17 -48.34 29.34 12.75
CA GLU A 17 -48.24 27.90 13.09
C GLU A 17 -49.31 27.16 12.31
N LEU A 18 -48.93 26.08 11.70
CA LEU A 18 -49.79 25.15 10.93
C LEU A 18 -49.65 23.74 11.45
N ASP A 19 -50.75 23.13 11.85
CA ASP A 19 -50.81 21.70 12.21
C ASP A 19 -51.31 20.90 11.02
N PHE A 20 -50.64 19.79 10.77
CA PHE A 20 -51.00 18.85 9.70
C PHE A 20 -51.47 17.52 10.27
N PHE A 21 -52.60 17.07 9.79
CA PHE A 21 -53.22 15.82 10.22
C PHE A 21 -52.97 14.69 9.18
N ASN A 22 -53.15 13.43 9.59
CA ASN A 22 -53.11 12.29 8.68
C ASN A 22 -54.15 12.42 7.57
N GLY A 23 -53.73 12.22 6.34
CA GLY A 23 -54.60 12.25 5.16
C GLY A 23 -54.34 13.51 4.31
N LEU A 24 -55.37 13.99 3.63
CA LEU A 24 -55.28 15.13 2.73
C LEU A 24 -55.48 16.46 3.49
N SER A 25 -54.45 17.31 3.52
CA SER A 25 -54.56 18.69 4.01
C SER A 25 -54.61 19.65 2.82
N ILE A 26 -55.63 20.52 2.77
CA ILE A 26 -55.82 21.50 1.70
C ILE A 26 -55.58 22.89 2.23
N ILE A 27 -54.58 23.61 1.67
CA ILE A 27 -54.28 25.00 1.99
C ILE A 27 -54.96 25.90 0.93
N THR A 28 -55.97 26.67 1.35
CA THR A 28 -56.70 27.58 0.47
C THR A 28 -56.31 29.02 0.81
N GLY A 29 -56.35 29.91 -0.16
CA GLY A 29 -56.08 31.35 0.02
C GLY A 29 -56.27 32.12 -1.28
N GLU A 30 -56.50 33.44 -1.18
CA GLU A 30 -56.55 34.29 -2.35
C GLU A 30 -55.23 34.31 -3.14
N THR A 31 -55.31 34.58 -4.42
CA THR A 31 -54.24 34.36 -5.41
C THR A 31 -52.88 34.93 -5.02
N GLY A 32 -51.90 34.05 -5.03
CA GLY A 32 -50.46 34.32 -5.26
C GLY A 32 -49.56 34.39 -4.01
N ALA A 33 -49.86 35.22 -3.00
CA ALA A 33 -48.85 35.52 -1.99
C ALA A 33 -48.71 34.46 -0.86
N GLY A 34 -49.84 34.04 -0.22
CA GLY A 34 -49.77 33.18 0.98
C GLY A 34 -49.26 31.75 0.73
N LYS A 35 -49.76 31.11 -0.32
CA LYS A 35 -49.37 29.70 -0.65
C LYS A 35 -47.90 29.61 -1.03
N SER A 36 -47.44 30.53 -1.89
CA SER A 36 -46.03 30.54 -2.33
C SER A 36 -45.06 30.83 -1.19
N ILE A 37 -45.47 31.63 -0.19
CA ILE A 37 -44.67 31.95 0.98
C ILE A 37 -44.52 30.71 1.90
N VAL A 38 -45.65 30.01 2.19
CA VAL A 38 -45.60 28.76 2.98
C VAL A 38 -44.78 27.70 2.29
N MET A 39 -44.92 27.55 0.95
CA MET A 39 -44.10 26.62 0.16
C MET A 39 -42.62 27.04 0.16
N GLY A 40 -42.33 28.34 0.09
CA GLY A 40 -40.96 28.86 0.19
C GLY A 40 -40.33 28.58 1.56
N ALA A 41 -41.09 28.79 2.64
CA ALA A 41 -40.66 28.47 3.99
C ALA A 41 -40.39 26.97 4.17
N LEU A 42 -41.30 26.12 3.67
CA LEU A 42 -41.09 24.65 3.65
C LEU A 42 -39.84 24.30 2.85
N GLY A 43 -39.61 24.88 1.68
CA GLY A 43 -38.40 24.65 0.87
C GLY A 43 -37.12 25.01 1.64
N LEU A 44 -37.11 26.02 2.48
CA LEU A 44 -35.94 26.39 3.28
C LEU A 44 -35.56 25.34 4.32
N ILE A 45 -36.51 24.74 5.02
CA ILE A 45 -36.24 23.64 5.96
C ILE A 45 -35.91 22.32 5.23
N LEU A 46 -36.31 22.20 3.97
CA LEU A 46 -35.96 21.07 3.09
C LEU A 46 -34.63 21.31 2.35
N GLY A 47 -33.88 22.37 2.68
CA GLY A 47 -32.51 22.56 2.22
C GLY A 47 -32.35 23.47 0.98
N GLN A 48 -33.36 24.30 0.63
CA GLN A 48 -33.19 25.34 -0.38
C GLN A 48 -32.28 26.47 0.12
N ARG A 49 -31.66 27.18 -0.81
CA ARG A 49 -30.81 28.35 -0.47
C ARG A 49 -31.65 29.47 0.10
N ALA A 50 -31.17 30.10 1.18
CA ALA A 50 -31.80 31.23 1.81
C ALA A 50 -31.20 32.54 1.31
N ASP A 51 -32.05 33.54 1.12
CA ASP A 51 -31.68 34.93 0.86
C ASP A 51 -32.18 35.83 2.01
N SER A 52 -31.38 36.82 2.41
CA SER A 52 -31.77 37.76 3.44
C SER A 52 -32.93 38.69 3.02
N SER A 53 -33.25 38.76 1.74
CA SER A 53 -34.44 39.51 1.23
C SER A 53 -35.77 38.95 1.72
N VAL A 54 -35.77 37.73 2.30
CA VAL A 54 -37.01 37.10 2.83
C VAL A 54 -37.38 37.53 4.25
N LEU A 55 -36.61 38.39 4.92
CA LEU A 55 -36.90 38.85 6.25
C LEU A 55 -38.00 39.94 6.23
N GLN A 56 -39.04 39.77 7.06
CA GLN A 56 -40.06 40.80 7.25
C GLN A 56 -39.49 41.99 8.03
N ASP A 57 -38.87 41.70 9.18
CA ASP A 57 -38.18 42.68 10.02
C ASP A 57 -36.67 42.38 9.97
N ILE A 58 -35.90 43.28 9.39
CA ILE A 58 -34.45 43.14 9.22
C ILE A 58 -33.71 43.16 10.58
N SER A 59 -34.32 43.68 11.64
CA SER A 59 -33.71 43.68 12.98
C SER A 59 -33.78 42.34 13.68
N LYS A 60 -34.61 41.41 13.21
CA LYS A 60 -34.83 40.07 13.79
C LYS A 60 -34.41 38.97 12.84
N LYS A 61 -34.03 37.83 13.40
CA LYS A 61 -33.79 36.63 12.60
C LYS A 61 -35.11 35.98 12.15
N SER A 62 -35.15 35.39 10.97
CA SER A 62 -36.23 34.46 10.59
C SER A 62 -35.95 33.09 11.14
N ILE A 63 -36.98 32.43 11.66
CA ILE A 63 -36.92 31.04 12.14
C ILE A 63 -38.06 30.28 11.48
N ILE A 64 -37.71 29.18 10.84
CA ILE A 64 -38.66 28.26 10.25
C ILE A 64 -38.39 26.88 10.83
N GLU A 65 -39.42 26.23 11.37
CA GLU A 65 -39.34 24.93 12.01
C GLU A 65 -40.41 23.99 11.46
N GLY A 66 -40.02 22.76 11.20
CA GLY A 66 -40.92 21.69 10.78
C GLY A 66 -40.72 20.45 11.63
N GLU A 67 -41.82 19.95 12.21
CA GLU A 67 -41.83 18.71 12.96
C GLU A 67 -42.29 17.55 12.06
N PHE A 68 -41.46 16.51 11.97
CA PHE A 68 -41.67 15.37 11.09
C PHE A 68 -41.72 14.08 11.89
N LEU A 69 -42.79 13.32 11.76
CA LEU A 69 -42.85 11.95 12.28
C LEU A 69 -41.98 11.02 11.40
N ALA A 70 -40.93 10.48 11.99
CA ALA A 70 -39.95 9.65 11.32
C ALA A 70 -39.98 8.16 11.76
N ALA A 71 -40.91 7.80 12.67
CA ALA A 71 -41.00 6.47 13.26
C ALA A 71 -41.12 5.37 12.19
N GLY A 72 -40.27 4.33 12.28
CA GLY A 72 -40.30 3.13 11.43
C GLY A 72 -39.60 3.25 10.07
N ASN A 73 -39.03 4.38 9.71
CA ASN A 73 -38.27 4.52 8.46
C ASN A 73 -36.79 4.17 8.67
N LYS A 74 -36.41 2.97 8.19
CA LYS A 74 -35.04 2.46 8.31
C LYS A 74 -33.98 3.34 7.62
N ALA A 75 -34.31 4.00 6.51
CA ALA A 75 -33.38 4.86 5.80
C ALA A 75 -33.05 6.12 6.62
N ILE A 76 -34.05 6.69 7.31
CA ILE A 76 -33.85 7.81 8.22
C ILE A 76 -32.98 7.40 9.42
N GLN A 77 -33.25 6.24 10.02
CA GLN A 77 -32.47 5.72 11.14
C GLN A 77 -30.99 5.57 10.75
N LEU A 78 -30.72 4.96 9.62
CA LEU A 78 -29.37 4.78 9.08
C LEU A 78 -28.67 6.10 8.79
N PHE A 79 -29.41 7.10 8.27
CA PHE A 79 -28.87 8.45 8.06
C PHE A 79 -28.47 9.12 9.38
N LEU A 80 -29.30 9.04 10.41
CA LEU A 80 -29.02 9.62 11.72
C LEU A 80 -27.79 8.96 12.36
N GLU A 81 -27.67 7.62 12.31
CA GLU A 81 -26.49 6.88 12.79
C GLU A 81 -25.21 7.31 12.09
N GLN A 82 -25.22 7.36 10.76
CA GLN A 82 -24.04 7.69 9.95
C GLN A 82 -23.56 9.13 10.17
N ASN A 83 -24.48 10.03 10.56
CA ASN A 83 -24.16 11.45 10.81
C ASN A 83 -24.04 11.78 12.29
N HIS A 84 -24.07 10.79 13.19
CA HIS A 84 -23.98 10.98 14.65
C HIS A 84 -25.05 11.94 15.20
N LEU A 85 -26.29 11.81 14.70
CA LEU A 85 -27.44 12.60 15.11
C LEU A 85 -28.34 11.82 16.05
N ASP A 86 -29.05 12.53 16.94
CA ASP A 86 -29.94 11.89 17.92
C ASP A 86 -31.13 11.19 17.26
N HIS A 87 -31.44 10.01 17.77
CA HIS A 87 -32.54 9.17 17.30
C HIS A 87 -33.83 9.52 18.07
N GLU A 88 -34.72 10.26 17.41
CA GLU A 88 -36.04 10.57 17.93
C GLU A 88 -37.14 10.13 16.98
N ASN A 89 -38.31 9.81 17.51
CA ASN A 89 -39.47 9.43 16.70
C ASN A 89 -40.05 10.63 15.93
N THR A 90 -39.88 11.84 16.47
CA THR A 90 -40.24 13.10 15.85
C THR A 90 -38.97 13.91 15.65
N LEU A 91 -38.70 14.30 14.42
CA LEU A 91 -37.54 15.10 14.06
C LEU A 91 -37.94 16.54 13.84
N LEU A 92 -37.22 17.46 14.46
CA LEU A 92 -37.36 18.90 14.26
C LEU A 92 -36.30 19.39 13.25
N LEU A 93 -36.74 19.82 12.07
CA LEU A 93 -35.87 20.51 11.11
C LEU A 93 -36.05 22.03 11.31
N ARG A 94 -34.96 22.72 11.61
CA ARG A 94 -34.98 24.17 11.85
C ARG A 94 -34.00 24.90 10.93
N ARG A 95 -34.49 26.03 10.39
CA ARG A 95 -33.70 26.97 9.60
C ARG A 95 -33.73 28.34 10.22
N GLU A 96 -32.57 28.93 10.49
CA GLU A 96 -32.43 30.30 10.98
C GLU A 96 -31.72 31.15 9.92
N ILE A 97 -32.27 32.33 9.62
CA ILE A 97 -31.69 33.28 8.68
C ILE A 97 -31.52 34.60 9.41
N ALA A 98 -30.29 35.09 9.52
CA ALA A 98 -29.96 36.35 10.19
C ALA A 98 -29.93 37.52 9.20
N ALA A 99 -30.06 38.74 9.70
CA ALA A 99 -30.02 39.97 8.92
C ALA A 99 -28.77 40.16 8.07
N ASN A 100 -27.64 39.59 8.49
CA ASN A 100 -26.38 39.65 7.78
C ASN A 100 -26.24 38.56 6.67
N GLY A 101 -27.33 37.90 6.30
CA GLY A 101 -27.38 36.84 5.28
C GLY A 101 -26.82 35.47 5.74
N LYS A 102 -26.30 35.36 6.96
CA LYS A 102 -25.86 34.07 7.50
C LYS A 102 -27.06 33.19 7.80
N SER A 103 -27.01 31.95 7.32
CA SER A 103 -28.08 30.99 7.55
C SER A 103 -27.51 29.75 8.25
N ARG A 104 -28.26 29.21 9.21
CA ARG A 104 -27.93 28.01 9.98
C ARG A 104 -29.04 26.97 9.86
N SER A 105 -28.65 25.72 9.79
CA SER A 105 -29.58 24.60 9.72
C SER A 105 -29.38 23.71 10.95
N PHE A 106 -30.47 23.16 11.45
CA PHE A 106 -30.43 22.25 12.60
C PHE A 106 -31.33 21.03 12.33
N ILE A 107 -30.91 19.89 12.82
CA ILE A 107 -31.71 18.68 12.96
C ILE A 107 -31.81 18.43 14.47
N ASN A 108 -33.02 18.50 15.03
CA ASN A 108 -33.25 18.62 16.46
C ASN A 108 -32.44 19.83 16.98
N ASP A 109 -31.63 19.68 18.00
CA ASP A 109 -30.77 20.75 18.52
C ASP A 109 -29.35 20.77 17.92
N THR A 110 -29.05 19.85 17.03
CA THR A 110 -27.70 19.70 16.45
C THR A 110 -27.54 20.54 15.20
N PRO A 111 -26.55 21.46 15.13
CA PRO A 111 -26.24 22.21 13.93
C PRO A 111 -25.74 21.29 12.82
N VAL A 112 -26.28 21.41 11.62
CA VAL A 112 -25.89 20.59 10.46
C VAL A 112 -25.57 21.46 9.24
N ASN A 113 -24.83 20.91 8.29
CA ASN A 113 -24.63 21.59 7.02
C ASN A 113 -25.84 21.41 6.10
N LEU A 114 -25.91 22.26 5.06
CA LEU A 114 -27.06 22.29 4.15
C LEU A 114 -27.21 20.96 3.36
N SER A 115 -26.12 20.28 3.08
CA SER A 115 -26.14 19.01 2.38
C SER A 115 -26.78 17.90 3.24
N GLN A 116 -26.42 17.83 4.53
CA GLN A 116 -27.03 16.89 5.48
C GLN A 116 -28.54 17.15 5.64
N LEU A 117 -28.92 18.44 5.79
CA LEU A 117 -30.33 18.83 5.87
C LEU A 117 -31.09 18.38 4.61
N LYS A 118 -30.54 18.64 3.42
CA LYS A 118 -31.15 18.27 2.13
C LYS A 118 -31.29 16.75 1.97
N MET A 119 -30.28 15.98 2.38
CA MET A 119 -30.32 14.51 2.31
C MET A 119 -31.39 13.93 3.25
N LEU A 120 -31.51 14.44 4.49
CA LEU A 120 -32.56 13.99 5.40
C LEU A 120 -33.94 14.41 4.88
N ALA A 121 -34.08 15.64 4.39
CA ALA A 121 -35.32 16.15 3.85
C ALA A 121 -35.87 15.30 2.69
N SER A 122 -35.02 14.86 1.79
CA SER A 122 -35.42 13.97 0.69
C SER A 122 -35.96 12.60 1.13
N LEU A 123 -35.59 12.15 2.35
CA LEU A 123 -36.15 10.94 2.96
C LEU A 123 -37.48 11.16 3.68
N LEU A 124 -37.80 12.41 4.03
CA LEU A 124 -38.98 12.83 4.81
C LEU A 124 -40.14 13.30 3.97
N VAL A 125 -39.86 14.04 2.89
CA VAL A 125 -40.85 14.75 2.08
C VAL A 125 -40.52 14.68 0.62
N ASP A 126 -41.48 14.33 -0.19
CA ASP A 126 -41.44 14.51 -1.64
C ASP A 126 -42.21 15.82 -1.99
N LEU A 127 -41.47 16.83 -2.48
CA LEU A 127 -42.01 18.13 -2.79
C LEU A 127 -42.16 18.28 -4.30
N ASN A 128 -43.37 18.06 -4.81
CA ASN A 128 -43.68 18.29 -6.22
C ASN A 128 -43.95 19.78 -6.49
N GLN A 129 -42.95 20.47 -7.00
CA GLN A 129 -43.09 21.85 -7.51
C GLN A 129 -43.23 21.84 -9.04
N GLN A 130 -43.84 22.89 -9.58
CA GLN A 130 -44.18 23.03 -10.99
C GLN A 130 -42.96 22.91 -11.97
N PHE A 131 -41.73 22.83 -11.45
CA PHE A 131 -40.46 22.74 -12.17
C PHE A 131 -39.52 21.63 -11.67
N ASP A 132 -39.96 20.74 -10.80
CA ASP A 132 -39.13 19.67 -10.21
C ASP A 132 -39.15 18.38 -11.07
N THR A 133 -38.86 18.55 -12.37
CA THR A 133 -38.61 17.38 -13.26
C THR A 133 -37.17 16.85 -13.18
N LEU A 134 -36.34 17.39 -12.28
CA LEU A 134 -34.90 17.10 -12.24
C LEU A 134 -34.56 15.64 -11.88
N GLU A 135 -35.36 14.95 -11.06
CA GLU A 135 -35.08 13.55 -10.73
C GLU A 135 -35.39 12.57 -11.87
N LEU A 136 -36.48 12.80 -12.60
CA LEU A 136 -36.86 11.98 -13.75
C LEU A 136 -35.80 11.96 -14.85
N GLY A 137 -35.06 13.07 -15.00
CA GLY A 137 -33.97 13.21 -15.93
C GLY A 137 -32.65 12.56 -15.50
N THR A 138 -32.55 12.10 -14.24
CA THR A 138 -31.29 11.50 -13.78
C THR A 138 -31.15 10.05 -14.22
N GLU A 139 -29.96 9.68 -14.70
CA GLU A 139 -29.65 8.32 -15.11
C GLU A 139 -29.86 7.30 -13.98
N ASN A 140 -29.60 7.70 -12.73
CA ASN A 140 -29.80 6.85 -11.57
C ASN A 140 -31.28 6.48 -11.38
N PHE A 141 -32.17 7.46 -11.38
CA PHE A 141 -33.62 7.21 -11.24
C PHE A 141 -34.16 6.34 -12.36
N GLN A 142 -33.80 6.67 -13.62
CA GLN A 142 -34.26 5.92 -14.80
C GLN A 142 -33.84 4.46 -14.74
N ARG A 143 -32.63 4.18 -14.26
CA ARG A 143 -32.13 2.81 -14.04
C ARG A 143 -32.87 2.12 -12.89
N GLU A 144 -33.08 2.80 -11.76
CA GLU A 144 -33.77 2.25 -10.59
C GLU A 144 -35.21 1.85 -10.91
N VAL A 145 -35.91 2.64 -11.73
CA VAL A 145 -37.24 2.30 -12.23
C VAL A 145 -37.24 0.98 -13.01
N LEU A 146 -36.33 0.81 -13.98
CA LEU A 146 -36.24 -0.43 -14.74
C LEU A 146 -35.79 -1.62 -13.88
N ASP A 147 -34.86 -1.40 -12.96
CA ASP A 147 -34.38 -2.45 -12.06
C ASP A 147 -35.46 -2.90 -11.06
N ALA A 148 -36.30 -1.98 -10.57
CA ALA A 148 -37.44 -2.30 -9.72
C ALA A 148 -38.47 -3.13 -10.48
N LEU A 149 -38.84 -2.73 -11.69
CA LEU A 149 -39.79 -3.45 -12.55
C LEU A 149 -39.27 -4.83 -12.97
N ALA A 150 -37.97 -4.94 -13.19
CA ALA A 150 -37.30 -6.19 -13.59
C ALA A 150 -37.03 -7.14 -12.41
N GLY A 151 -37.25 -6.72 -11.16
CA GLY A 151 -36.89 -7.49 -9.96
C GLY A 151 -35.40 -7.77 -9.85
N ASN A 152 -34.57 -6.79 -10.18
CA ASN A 152 -33.10 -6.94 -10.32
C ASN A 152 -32.31 -6.81 -9.01
N SER A 153 -32.97 -6.58 -7.87
CA SER A 153 -32.33 -6.27 -6.59
C SER A 153 -31.23 -7.25 -6.19
N ILE A 154 -31.49 -8.56 -6.31
CA ILE A 154 -30.53 -9.63 -5.96
C ILE A 154 -29.34 -9.66 -6.92
N LEU A 155 -29.61 -9.58 -8.24
CA LEU A 155 -28.56 -9.57 -9.25
C LEU A 155 -27.66 -8.34 -9.13
N LEU A 156 -28.26 -7.18 -8.86
CA LEU A 156 -27.53 -5.93 -8.66
C LEU A 156 -26.66 -5.97 -7.41
N ALA A 157 -27.17 -6.52 -6.30
CA ALA A 157 -26.37 -6.72 -5.09
C ALA A 157 -25.19 -7.66 -5.34
N GLY A 158 -25.40 -8.76 -6.07
CA GLY A 158 -24.36 -9.69 -6.47
C GLY A 158 -23.30 -9.05 -7.37
N LEU A 159 -23.70 -8.24 -8.35
CA LEU A 159 -22.81 -7.50 -9.21
C LEU A 159 -21.97 -6.49 -8.42
N LYS A 160 -22.61 -5.68 -7.57
CA LYS A 160 -21.92 -4.69 -6.71
C LYS A 160 -20.84 -5.35 -5.86
N HIS A 161 -21.16 -6.48 -5.22
CA HIS A 161 -20.22 -7.22 -4.40
C HIS A 161 -19.00 -7.71 -5.20
N LYS A 162 -19.23 -8.38 -6.33
CA LYS A 162 -18.15 -8.90 -7.18
C LYS A 162 -17.34 -7.80 -7.85
N PHE A 163 -17.98 -6.72 -8.26
CA PHE A 163 -17.29 -5.58 -8.85
C PHE A 163 -16.40 -4.86 -7.83
N ALA A 164 -16.81 -4.76 -6.57
CA ALA A 164 -15.98 -4.24 -5.48
C ALA A 164 -14.75 -5.14 -5.25
N GLN A 165 -14.91 -6.48 -5.27
CA GLN A 165 -13.80 -7.42 -5.21
C GLN A 165 -12.85 -7.25 -6.41
N TYR A 166 -13.38 -7.17 -7.62
CA TYR A 166 -12.59 -6.95 -8.84
C TYR A 166 -11.78 -5.66 -8.79
N THR A 167 -12.38 -4.54 -8.36
CA THR A 167 -11.70 -3.25 -8.27
C THR A 167 -10.63 -3.25 -7.17
N GLY A 168 -10.88 -3.87 -6.03
CA GLY A 168 -9.89 -4.06 -4.97
C GLY A 168 -8.69 -4.88 -5.45
N LEU A 169 -8.96 -6.02 -6.11
CA LEU A 169 -7.91 -6.88 -6.67
C LEU A 169 -7.08 -6.17 -7.74
N LYS A 170 -7.70 -5.32 -8.57
CA LYS A 170 -7.01 -4.51 -9.56
C LYS A 170 -6.07 -3.47 -8.93
N GLN A 171 -6.45 -2.89 -7.80
CA GLN A 171 -5.57 -1.98 -7.04
C GLN A 171 -4.37 -2.73 -6.43
N GLU A 172 -4.61 -3.93 -5.86
CA GLU A 172 -3.53 -4.79 -5.35
C GLU A 172 -2.55 -5.18 -6.45
N LEU A 173 -3.05 -5.60 -7.62
CA LEU A 173 -2.23 -5.92 -8.79
C LEU A 173 -1.37 -4.74 -9.23
N SER A 174 -1.93 -3.54 -9.28
CA SER A 174 -1.18 -2.32 -9.62
C SER A 174 -0.05 -2.06 -8.62
N SER A 175 -0.30 -2.28 -7.33
CA SER A 175 0.71 -2.15 -6.28
C SER A 175 1.83 -3.17 -6.42
N LEU A 176 1.47 -4.45 -6.64
CA LEU A 176 2.45 -5.53 -6.84
C LEU A 176 3.30 -5.32 -8.10
N GLN A 177 2.70 -4.86 -9.20
CA GLN A 177 3.42 -4.53 -10.43
C GLN A 177 4.43 -3.39 -10.23
N ALA A 178 4.06 -2.34 -9.48
CA ALA A 178 4.97 -1.26 -9.13
C ALA A 178 6.14 -1.75 -8.25
N GLN A 179 5.86 -2.64 -7.29
CA GLN A 179 6.90 -3.28 -6.47
C GLN A 179 7.82 -4.16 -7.32
N GLN A 180 7.27 -4.96 -8.23
CA GLN A 180 8.04 -5.78 -9.16
C GLN A 180 8.97 -4.93 -10.04
N GLU A 181 8.47 -3.83 -10.60
CA GLU A 181 9.28 -2.93 -11.43
C GLU A 181 10.46 -2.34 -10.66
N THR A 182 10.22 -1.93 -9.40
CA THR A 182 11.27 -1.41 -8.53
C THR A 182 12.30 -2.48 -8.20
N ALA A 183 11.86 -3.67 -7.82
CA ALA A 183 12.73 -4.80 -7.48
C ALA A 183 13.51 -5.32 -8.71
N ALA A 184 12.90 -5.30 -9.89
CA ALA A 184 13.53 -5.72 -11.14
C ALA A 184 14.71 -4.83 -11.56
N LYS A 185 14.67 -3.53 -11.27
CA LYS A 185 15.78 -2.59 -11.55
C LYS A 185 17.05 -2.97 -10.82
N GLU A 186 16.94 -3.52 -9.62
CA GLU A 186 18.08 -3.95 -8.79
C GLU A 186 18.42 -5.45 -8.98
N ALA A 187 17.50 -6.23 -9.52
CA ALA A 187 17.63 -7.71 -9.58
C ALA A 187 18.89 -8.15 -10.34
N GLY A 188 19.21 -7.52 -11.46
CA GLY A 188 20.38 -7.85 -12.25
C GLY A 188 21.69 -7.61 -11.48
N TYR A 189 21.79 -6.50 -10.76
CA TYR A 189 22.96 -6.20 -9.94
C TYR A 189 23.04 -7.14 -8.72
N ASN A 190 21.93 -7.36 -8.04
CA ASN A 190 21.87 -8.27 -6.90
C ASN A 190 22.22 -9.72 -7.30
N GLN A 191 21.76 -10.16 -8.48
CA GLN A 191 22.12 -11.48 -9.02
C GLN A 191 23.62 -11.60 -9.31
N PHE A 192 24.21 -10.57 -9.88
CA PHE A 192 25.66 -10.53 -10.13
C PHE A 192 26.45 -10.64 -8.82
N LEU A 193 26.11 -9.84 -7.81
CA LEU A 193 26.77 -9.90 -6.50
C LEU A 193 26.56 -11.24 -5.79
N PHE A 194 25.36 -11.79 -5.87
CA PHE A 194 25.05 -13.09 -5.29
C PHE A 194 25.88 -14.22 -5.95
N ASN A 195 25.96 -14.22 -7.28
CA ASN A 195 26.73 -15.22 -8.02
C ASN A 195 28.22 -15.16 -7.67
N GLU A 196 28.80 -13.98 -7.54
CA GLU A 196 30.21 -13.79 -7.17
C GLU A 196 30.51 -14.34 -5.76
N LEU A 197 29.62 -14.08 -4.78
CA LEU A 197 29.76 -14.66 -3.44
C LEU A 197 29.55 -16.19 -3.45
N ASN A 198 28.61 -16.66 -4.23
CA ASN A 198 28.29 -18.08 -4.34
C ASN A 198 29.39 -18.88 -5.07
N GLU A 199 30.09 -18.28 -6.04
CA GLU A 199 31.21 -18.94 -6.76
C GLU A 199 32.38 -19.25 -5.82
N ILE A 200 32.68 -18.34 -4.89
CA ILE A 200 33.74 -18.55 -3.90
C ILE A 200 33.27 -19.47 -2.78
N ALA A 201 31.96 -19.51 -2.48
CA ALA A 201 31.33 -20.41 -1.50
C ALA A 201 32.09 -20.49 -0.16
N LEU A 202 32.26 -19.35 0.48
CA LEU A 202 32.90 -19.24 1.79
C LEU A 202 32.08 -19.94 2.88
N LYS A 203 32.78 -20.52 3.84
CA LYS A 203 32.19 -21.10 5.06
C LYS A 203 32.32 -20.08 6.22
N GLU A 204 31.54 -20.32 7.24
CA GLU A 204 31.61 -19.51 8.46
C GLU A 204 33.02 -19.51 9.06
N ASN A 205 33.58 -18.35 9.38
CA ASN A 205 34.91 -18.12 9.92
C ASN A 205 36.08 -18.65 9.05
N GLU A 206 35.84 -19.01 7.78
CA GLU A 206 36.84 -19.64 6.93
C GLU A 206 38.09 -18.77 6.75
N LEU A 207 37.92 -17.48 6.45
CA LEU A 207 39.08 -16.61 6.20
C LEU A 207 39.90 -16.35 7.47
N GLU A 208 39.25 -16.28 8.61
CA GLU A 208 39.89 -16.09 9.91
C GLU A 208 40.71 -17.33 10.29
N GLU A 209 40.17 -18.52 10.07
CA GLU A 209 40.87 -19.80 10.29
C GLU A 209 42.07 -19.98 9.36
N LEU A 210 41.88 -19.70 8.07
CA LEU A 210 42.95 -19.80 7.06
C LEU A 210 44.07 -18.76 7.30
N ASP A 211 43.75 -17.55 7.77
CA ASP A 211 44.74 -16.53 8.15
C ASP A 211 45.57 -16.97 9.36
N ALA A 212 44.92 -17.56 10.37
CA ALA A 212 45.61 -18.14 11.50
C ALA A 212 46.53 -19.30 11.09
N GLU A 213 46.08 -20.22 10.24
CA GLU A 213 46.89 -21.33 9.69
C GLU A 213 48.09 -20.78 8.89
N LEU A 214 47.87 -19.80 8.02
CA LEU A 214 48.94 -19.19 7.21
C LEU A 214 50.00 -18.55 8.10
N LYS A 215 49.64 -17.84 9.17
CA LYS A 215 50.57 -17.21 10.14
C LYS A 215 51.45 -18.28 10.82
N LEU A 216 50.87 -19.41 11.21
CA LEU A 216 51.61 -20.51 11.82
C LEU A 216 52.59 -21.12 10.83
N LEU A 217 52.19 -21.40 9.59
CA LEU A 217 53.03 -21.98 8.57
C LEU A 217 54.14 -21.03 8.11
N SER A 218 53.85 -19.77 7.95
CA SER A 218 54.84 -18.73 7.59
C SER A 218 55.87 -18.52 8.70
N ASN A 219 55.46 -18.59 9.96
CA ASN A 219 56.41 -18.55 11.10
C ASN A 219 57.31 -19.77 11.07
N ALA A 220 56.75 -20.96 10.81
CA ALA A 220 57.55 -22.18 10.69
C ALA A 220 58.58 -22.09 9.52
N GLU A 221 58.16 -21.54 8.38
CA GLU A 221 59.05 -21.25 7.24
C GLU A 221 60.22 -20.34 7.63
N ASN A 222 59.92 -19.20 8.24
CA ASN A 222 60.93 -18.22 8.68
C ASN A 222 61.91 -18.83 9.66
N ILE A 223 61.41 -19.59 10.66
CA ILE A 223 62.28 -20.25 11.66
C ILE A 223 63.20 -21.23 10.94
N LYS A 224 62.67 -22.08 10.03
CA LYS A 224 63.44 -23.06 9.29
C LYS A 224 64.52 -22.43 8.47
N GLN A 225 64.25 -21.34 7.73
CA GLN A 225 65.22 -20.59 6.92
C GLN A 225 66.32 -20.01 7.79
N HIS A 226 66.00 -19.41 8.93
CA HIS A 226 66.99 -18.87 9.85
C HIS A 226 67.88 -19.97 10.42
N LEU A 227 67.31 -21.09 10.87
CA LEU A 227 68.06 -22.25 11.35
C LEU A 227 69.00 -22.83 10.29
N GLN A 228 68.57 -22.89 9.03
CA GLN A 228 69.38 -23.33 7.91
C GLN A 228 70.56 -22.38 7.68
N THR A 229 70.30 -21.06 7.73
CA THR A 229 71.37 -20.04 7.57
C THR A 229 72.39 -20.15 8.66
N ILE A 230 71.96 -20.24 9.93
CA ILE A 230 72.85 -20.37 11.10
C ILE A 230 73.68 -21.66 11.02
N TYR A 231 73.00 -22.79 10.67
CA TYR A 231 73.70 -24.06 10.50
C TYR A 231 74.75 -24.02 9.37
N PHE A 232 74.42 -23.37 8.24
CA PHE A 232 75.31 -23.20 7.11
C PHE A 232 76.58 -22.43 7.52
N ASP A 233 76.42 -21.31 8.26
CA ASP A 233 77.55 -20.49 8.75
C ASP A 233 78.43 -21.27 9.75
N LEU A 234 77.82 -22.09 10.59
CA LEU A 234 78.54 -22.89 11.58
C LEU A 234 79.35 -24.06 10.94
N LYS A 235 78.77 -24.73 9.91
CA LYS A 235 79.30 -26.05 9.48
C LYS A 235 79.56 -26.20 7.96
N ASP A 236 78.76 -25.57 7.08
CA ASP A 236 78.74 -25.87 5.65
C ASP A 236 79.24 -24.71 4.76
N SER A 237 79.52 -23.53 5.31
CA SER A 237 80.07 -22.39 4.61
C SER A 237 81.52 -22.62 4.11
N ASP A 238 82.02 -21.77 3.22
CA ASP A 238 83.38 -21.84 2.76
C ASP A 238 84.45 -21.80 3.88
N GLN A 239 84.11 -21.13 4.98
CA GLN A 239 84.92 -21.02 6.20
C GLN A 239 84.05 -21.30 7.44
N PRO A 240 83.68 -22.57 7.71
CA PRO A 240 82.80 -22.88 8.79
C PRO A 240 83.41 -22.53 10.16
N LEU A 241 82.58 -21.86 11.04
CA LEU A 241 83.07 -21.42 12.36
C LEU A 241 83.57 -22.61 13.22
N VAL A 242 82.91 -23.74 13.17
CA VAL A 242 83.33 -24.98 13.86
C VAL A 242 84.73 -25.38 13.41
N GLN A 243 85.01 -25.34 12.08
CA GLN A 243 86.35 -25.76 11.55
C GLN A 243 87.41 -24.71 11.88
N GLN A 244 87.07 -23.38 11.91
CA GLN A 244 87.98 -22.33 12.29
C GLN A 244 88.40 -22.47 13.76
N ILE A 245 87.45 -22.69 14.67
CA ILE A 245 87.73 -22.93 16.12
C ILE A 245 88.57 -24.16 16.29
N LYS A 246 88.31 -25.27 15.55
CA LYS A 246 89.09 -26.46 15.58
C LYS A 246 90.54 -26.19 15.26
N ILE A 247 90.80 -25.49 14.16
CA ILE A 247 92.15 -25.11 13.75
C ILE A 247 92.89 -24.28 14.77
N LEU A 248 92.12 -23.27 15.38
CA LEU A 248 92.70 -22.48 16.44
C LEU A 248 93.03 -23.30 17.69
N SER A 249 92.15 -24.22 18.09
CA SER A 249 92.34 -25.10 19.26
C SER A 249 93.59 -25.95 19.02
N GLN A 250 93.79 -26.53 17.82
CA GLN A 250 94.95 -27.33 17.45
C GLN A 250 96.26 -26.48 17.52
N LYS A 251 96.22 -25.24 17.03
CA LYS A 251 97.34 -24.30 17.10
C LYS A 251 97.75 -24.00 18.54
N ILE A 252 96.78 -23.71 19.40
CA ILE A 252 97.04 -23.42 20.82
C ILE A 252 97.56 -24.72 21.54
N HIS A 253 96.95 -25.85 21.23
CA HIS A 253 97.39 -27.16 21.79
C HIS A 253 98.83 -27.43 21.45
N ALA A 254 99.31 -27.18 20.24
CA ALA A 254 100.70 -27.41 19.84
C ALA A 254 101.69 -26.48 20.63
N LEU A 255 101.19 -25.33 21.12
CA LEU A 255 102.04 -24.39 21.85
C LEU A 255 102.00 -24.61 23.38
N GLN A 256 101.14 -25.48 23.94
CA GLN A 256 100.91 -25.64 25.40
C GLN A 256 102.17 -26.17 26.12
N THR A 257 103.11 -26.87 25.44
CA THR A 257 104.37 -27.34 26.00
C THR A 257 105.39 -26.20 26.21
N TYR A 258 105.22 -25.06 25.53
CA TYR A 258 106.16 -23.94 25.62
C TYR A 258 105.80 -22.88 26.69
N HIS A 259 104.55 -22.89 27.16
CA HIS A 259 104.14 -21.93 28.17
C HIS A 259 103.00 -22.48 29.06
N PRO A 260 103.17 -22.49 30.46
CA PRO A 260 102.17 -23.11 31.37
C PRO A 260 100.78 -22.56 31.29
N ALA A 261 100.63 -21.24 31.04
CA ALA A 261 99.31 -20.56 30.93
C ALA A 261 98.53 -20.98 29.65
N LEU A 262 99.18 -21.58 28.64
CA LEU A 262 98.54 -22.04 27.41
C LEU A 262 97.78 -23.35 27.57
N LYS A 263 98.06 -24.06 28.65
CA LYS A 263 97.34 -25.31 28.94
C LYS A 263 95.85 -25.10 29.21
N ASP A 264 95.53 -24.10 30.06
CA ASP A 264 94.15 -23.71 30.34
C ASP A 264 93.43 -23.18 29.08
N LEU A 265 94.07 -22.27 28.32
CA LEU A 265 93.55 -21.76 27.05
C LEU A 265 93.28 -22.88 26.00
N SER A 266 94.18 -23.87 25.91
CA SER A 266 93.98 -25.00 25.03
C SER A 266 92.73 -25.80 25.45
N GLN A 267 92.56 -26.11 26.74
CA GLN A 267 91.36 -26.79 27.21
C GLN A 267 90.05 -25.98 26.96
N ARG A 268 90.10 -24.68 27.21
CA ARG A 268 88.92 -23.81 26.96
C ARG A 268 88.57 -23.73 25.46
N THR A 269 89.53 -23.59 24.58
CA THR A 269 89.26 -23.56 23.14
C THR A 269 88.77 -24.94 22.62
N GLN A 270 89.27 -26.07 23.18
CA GLN A 270 88.78 -27.39 22.89
C GLN A 270 87.34 -27.58 23.35
N ASN A 271 87.00 -27.10 24.53
CA ASN A 271 85.61 -27.15 25.04
C ASN A 271 84.67 -26.30 24.14
N SER A 272 85.10 -25.10 23.72
CA SER A 272 84.31 -24.25 22.83
C SER A 272 84.08 -24.92 21.44
N TYR A 273 85.10 -25.65 20.93
CA TYR A 273 84.94 -26.44 19.69
C TYR A 273 83.86 -27.50 19.85
N ILE A 274 83.93 -28.30 20.97
CA ILE A 274 82.93 -29.37 21.21
C ILE A 274 81.53 -28.75 21.39
N GLU A 275 81.40 -27.66 22.14
CA GLU A 275 80.13 -26.94 22.37
C GLU A 275 79.52 -26.44 21.06
N LEU A 276 80.31 -25.79 20.21
CA LEU A 276 79.83 -25.31 18.91
C LEU A 276 79.43 -26.48 17.97
N GLN A 277 80.08 -27.65 18.09
CA GLN A 277 79.75 -28.83 17.32
C GLN A 277 78.38 -29.41 17.79
N ASP A 278 78.15 -29.43 19.10
CA ASP A 278 76.88 -29.87 19.70
C ASP A 278 75.72 -28.92 19.35
N ILE A 279 75.95 -27.60 19.47
CA ILE A 279 74.97 -26.58 19.07
C ILE A 279 74.60 -26.76 17.59
N ALA A 280 75.57 -27.01 16.70
CA ALA A 280 75.26 -27.22 15.30
C ALA A 280 74.44 -28.48 15.05
N ALA A 281 74.71 -29.56 15.81
CA ALA A 281 73.93 -30.82 15.73
C ALA A 281 72.48 -30.63 16.25
N GLU A 282 72.34 -29.90 17.34
CA GLU A 282 71.02 -29.56 17.94
C GLU A 282 70.19 -28.69 16.99
N LEU A 283 70.80 -27.63 16.39
CA LEU A 283 70.11 -26.77 15.40
C LEU A 283 69.61 -27.56 14.22
N LYS A 284 70.41 -28.55 13.74
CA LYS A 284 70.00 -29.45 12.66
C LYS A 284 68.86 -30.36 13.06
N SER A 285 68.86 -30.83 14.28
CA SER A 285 67.76 -31.64 14.84
C SER A 285 66.47 -30.84 14.92
N ILE A 286 66.55 -29.63 15.48
CA ILE A 286 65.38 -28.73 15.56
C ILE A 286 64.85 -28.41 14.17
N GLU A 287 65.71 -28.04 13.21
CA GLU A 287 65.30 -27.77 11.81
C GLU A 287 64.55 -28.93 11.19
N SER A 288 64.96 -30.16 11.45
CA SER A 288 64.32 -31.36 10.92
C SER A 288 62.91 -31.64 11.49
N THR A 289 62.60 -31.13 12.69
CA THR A 289 61.29 -31.28 13.31
C THR A 289 60.26 -30.28 12.83
N ILE A 290 60.69 -29.16 12.20
CA ILE A 290 59.81 -28.13 11.71
C ILE A 290 59.20 -28.57 10.36
N SER A 291 57.88 -28.84 10.38
CA SER A 291 57.08 -29.11 9.20
C SER A 291 56.82 -27.83 8.40
N TYR A 292 57.20 -27.82 7.12
CA TYR A 292 56.96 -26.73 6.17
C TYR A 292 56.33 -27.28 4.90
N ASP A 293 55.17 -26.71 4.50
CA ASP A 293 54.46 -27.11 3.27
C ASP A 293 54.21 -25.87 2.39
N ALA A 294 55.07 -25.70 1.39
CA ALA A 294 55.00 -24.60 0.43
C ALA A 294 53.73 -24.63 -0.43
N GLN A 295 53.22 -25.83 -0.78
CA GLN A 295 52.01 -25.97 -1.57
C GLN A 295 50.78 -25.52 -0.76
N ARG A 296 50.76 -25.92 0.52
CA ARG A 296 49.67 -25.48 1.42
C ARG A 296 49.66 -23.95 1.59
N ILE A 297 50.83 -23.33 1.79
CA ILE A 297 50.94 -21.86 1.89
C ILE A 297 50.42 -21.19 0.64
N GLN A 298 50.76 -21.71 -0.57
CA GLN A 298 50.26 -21.14 -1.81
C GLN A 298 48.73 -21.21 -1.92
N VAL A 299 48.14 -22.36 -1.63
CA VAL A 299 46.68 -22.57 -1.63
C VAL A 299 45.98 -21.64 -0.67
N LEU A 300 46.55 -21.47 0.56
CA LEU A 300 45.99 -20.53 1.57
C LEU A 300 46.03 -19.07 1.09
N ASN A 301 47.18 -18.66 0.50
CA ASN A 301 47.30 -17.31 -0.04
C ASN A 301 46.30 -17.02 -1.17
N ASP A 302 46.13 -17.96 -2.10
CA ASP A 302 45.19 -17.79 -3.20
C ASP A 302 43.73 -17.70 -2.69
N ARG A 303 43.38 -18.57 -1.75
CA ARG A 303 42.04 -18.59 -1.12
C ARG A 303 41.77 -17.33 -0.31
N LEU A 304 42.72 -16.89 0.53
CA LEU A 304 42.65 -15.63 1.30
C LEU A 304 42.59 -14.42 0.39
N SER A 305 43.40 -14.37 -0.68
CA SER A 305 43.38 -13.28 -1.65
C SER A 305 41.98 -13.11 -2.29
N ALA A 306 41.36 -14.23 -2.68
CA ALA A 306 40.00 -14.19 -3.22
C ALA A 306 38.99 -13.71 -2.18
N GLY A 307 39.06 -14.18 -0.94
CA GLY A 307 38.19 -13.75 0.15
C GLY A 307 38.37 -12.29 0.52
N TYR A 308 39.59 -11.81 0.66
CA TYR A 308 39.88 -10.41 0.99
C TYR A 308 39.45 -9.42 -0.10
N LYS A 309 39.48 -9.82 -1.38
CA LYS A 309 38.88 -9.01 -2.46
C LYS A 309 37.40 -8.80 -2.25
N LEU A 310 36.66 -9.85 -1.81
CA LEU A 310 35.24 -9.74 -1.49
C LEU A 310 34.99 -8.89 -0.25
N LEU A 311 35.76 -9.11 0.83
CA LEU A 311 35.65 -8.27 2.04
C LEU A 311 35.83 -6.78 1.72
N LYS A 312 36.85 -6.47 0.91
CA LYS A 312 37.10 -5.09 0.48
C LYS A 312 35.99 -4.54 -0.42
N LYS A 313 35.50 -5.32 -1.38
CA LYS A 313 34.44 -4.92 -2.29
C LYS A 313 33.15 -4.61 -1.56
N HIS A 314 32.79 -5.43 -0.58
CA HIS A 314 31.57 -5.27 0.22
C HIS A 314 31.76 -4.39 1.46
N ALA A 315 32.98 -3.84 1.67
CA ALA A 315 33.32 -2.96 2.79
C ALA A 315 33.05 -3.61 4.18
N VAL A 316 33.27 -4.91 4.30
CA VAL A 316 33.13 -5.69 5.56
C VAL A 316 34.47 -6.26 5.99
N LYS A 317 34.58 -6.71 7.25
CA LYS A 317 35.84 -7.14 7.84
C LYS A 317 35.91 -8.65 8.15
N GLU A 318 34.78 -9.30 8.23
CA GLU A 318 34.63 -10.69 8.69
C GLU A 318 33.87 -11.54 7.69
N THR A 319 34.20 -12.83 7.66
CA THR A 319 33.53 -13.79 6.77
C THR A 319 32.03 -13.88 7.04
N SER A 320 31.61 -13.84 8.31
CA SER A 320 30.20 -13.85 8.72
C SER A 320 29.38 -12.73 8.04
N ALA A 321 29.94 -11.52 7.97
CA ALA A 321 29.27 -10.38 7.33
C ALA A 321 29.10 -10.58 5.79
N LEU A 322 30.01 -11.28 5.12
CA LEU A 322 29.83 -11.64 3.71
C LEU A 322 28.69 -12.66 3.52
N LEU A 323 28.58 -13.64 4.43
CA LEU A 323 27.50 -14.62 4.40
C LEU A 323 26.14 -13.95 4.68
N ASP A 324 26.08 -12.98 5.58
CA ASP A 324 24.88 -12.16 5.82
C ASP A 324 24.45 -11.39 4.58
N ILE A 325 25.41 -10.78 3.86
CA ILE A 325 25.16 -10.12 2.58
C ILE A 325 24.62 -11.12 1.55
N GLN A 326 25.24 -12.28 1.44
CA GLN A 326 24.79 -13.35 0.53
C GLN A 326 23.35 -13.78 0.83
N ASN A 327 23.02 -14.00 2.10
CA ASN A 327 21.67 -14.35 2.55
C ASN A 327 20.65 -13.24 2.23
N ASN A 328 21.00 -11.98 2.47
CA ASN A 328 20.15 -10.84 2.14
C ASN A 328 19.90 -10.72 0.62
N LEU A 329 20.92 -10.94 -0.20
CA LEU A 329 20.78 -10.94 -1.65
C LEU A 329 19.87 -12.07 -2.12
N GLN A 330 20.03 -13.27 -1.55
CA GLN A 330 19.17 -14.42 -1.83
C GLN A 330 17.71 -14.14 -1.48
N GLN A 331 17.44 -13.52 -0.32
CA GLN A 331 16.09 -13.13 0.09
C GLN A 331 15.48 -12.11 -0.89
N LYS A 332 16.25 -11.10 -1.30
CA LYS A 332 15.80 -10.11 -2.28
C LYS A 332 15.43 -10.77 -3.61
N LEU A 333 16.24 -11.68 -4.11
CA LEU A 333 15.99 -12.41 -5.35
C LEU A 333 14.75 -13.31 -5.24
N ASN A 334 14.60 -14.02 -4.13
CA ASN A 334 13.42 -14.85 -3.86
C ASN A 334 12.14 -14.01 -3.79
N ASN A 335 12.20 -12.79 -3.21
CA ASN A 335 11.07 -11.89 -3.15
C ASN A 335 10.59 -11.47 -4.54
N VAL A 336 11.49 -11.21 -5.49
CA VAL A 336 11.12 -10.90 -6.88
C VAL A 336 10.34 -12.05 -7.51
N LEU A 337 10.78 -13.27 -7.31
CA LEU A 337 10.10 -14.47 -7.82
C LEU A 337 8.71 -14.64 -7.18
N ASN A 338 8.63 -14.44 -5.86
CA ASN A 338 7.36 -14.53 -5.12
C ASN A 338 6.35 -13.47 -5.58
N ILE A 339 6.79 -12.22 -5.80
CA ILE A 339 5.92 -11.16 -6.33
C ILE A 339 5.41 -11.55 -7.73
N SER A 340 6.26 -12.08 -8.60
CA SER A 340 5.86 -12.54 -9.93
C SER A 340 4.79 -13.62 -9.88
N PHE A 341 4.95 -14.59 -9.00
CA PHE A 341 3.96 -15.65 -8.77
C PHE A 341 2.62 -15.10 -8.25
N GLN A 342 2.67 -14.18 -7.27
CA GLN A 342 1.46 -13.53 -6.74
C GLN A 342 0.72 -12.73 -7.80
N ILE A 343 1.44 -12.03 -8.68
CA ILE A 343 0.84 -11.28 -9.81
C ILE A 343 0.12 -12.25 -10.74
N GLU A 344 0.72 -13.38 -11.09
CA GLU A 344 0.11 -14.38 -11.98
C GLU A 344 -1.16 -14.97 -11.39
N GLU A 345 -1.18 -15.33 -10.12
CA GLU A 345 -2.37 -15.84 -9.44
C GLU A 345 -3.49 -14.79 -9.39
N LYS A 346 -3.15 -13.55 -8.98
CA LYS A 346 -4.13 -12.47 -8.89
C LYS A 346 -4.66 -12.03 -10.25
N LEU A 347 -3.88 -12.15 -11.33
CA LEU A 347 -4.35 -11.93 -12.70
C LEU A 347 -5.44 -12.94 -13.07
N LYS A 348 -5.21 -14.22 -12.82
CA LYS A 348 -6.20 -15.29 -13.09
C LYS A 348 -7.49 -15.06 -12.29
N GLU A 349 -7.37 -14.68 -11.02
CA GLU A 349 -8.51 -14.36 -10.17
C GLU A 349 -9.28 -13.13 -10.69
N SER A 350 -8.56 -12.08 -11.11
CA SER A 350 -9.14 -10.86 -11.68
C SER A 350 -9.92 -11.13 -12.97
N GLU A 351 -9.38 -11.97 -13.86
CA GLU A 351 -10.05 -12.39 -15.09
C GLU A 351 -11.34 -13.18 -14.80
N ALA A 352 -11.31 -14.09 -13.82
CA ALA A 352 -12.47 -14.85 -13.42
C ALA A 352 -13.57 -13.96 -12.81
N LEU A 353 -13.19 -12.99 -11.95
CA LEU A 353 -14.11 -12.01 -11.39
C LEU A 353 -14.70 -11.10 -12.47
N PHE A 354 -13.87 -10.62 -13.40
CA PHE A 354 -14.32 -9.81 -14.53
C PHE A 354 -15.33 -10.55 -15.41
N ALA A 355 -15.05 -11.80 -15.77
CA ALA A 355 -15.98 -12.66 -16.52
C ALA A 355 -17.31 -12.85 -15.75
N SER A 356 -17.25 -13.08 -14.45
CA SER A 356 -18.45 -13.23 -13.58
C SER A 356 -19.24 -11.92 -13.49
N CYS A 357 -18.60 -10.76 -13.42
CA CYS A 357 -19.26 -9.45 -13.45
C CYS A 357 -19.96 -9.22 -14.80
N ASN A 358 -19.31 -9.53 -15.92
CA ASN A 358 -19.90 -9.41 -17.26
C ASN A 358 -21.13 -10.31 -17.43
N LEU A 359 -21.09 -11.52 -16.88
CA LEU A 359 -22.24 -12.43 -16.93
C LEU A 359 -23.43 -11.85 -16.15
N LEU A 360 -23.22 -11.33 -14.94
CA LEU A 360 -24.28 -10.69 -14.16
C LEU A 360 -24.81 -9.41 -14.83
N ALA A 361 -23.91 -8.59 -15.38
CA ALA A 361 -24.27 -7.38 -16.12
C ALA A 361 -25.10 -7.70 -17.37
N GLY A 362 -24.76 -8.75 -18.10
CA GLY A 362 -25.54 -9.24 -19.23
C GLY A 362 -26.94 -9.68 -18.84
N GLN A 363 -27.08 -10.41 -17.72
CA GLN A 363 -28.39 -10.79 -17.17
C GLN A 363 -29.24 -9.57 -16.77
N LEU A 364 -28.62 -8.56 -16.13
CA LEU A 364 -29.27 -7.30 -15.80
C LEU A 364 -29.76 -6.59 -17.05
N SER A 365 -28.90 -6.44 -18.07
CA SER A 365 -29.23 -5.80 -19.34
C SER A 365 -30.40 -6.48 -20.03
N GLN A 366 -30.38 -7.81 -20.10
CA GLN A 366 -31.47 -8.58 -20.70
C GLN A 366 -32.81 -8.34 -20.03
N LYS A 367 -32.82 -8.37 -18.67
CA LYS A 367 -34.05 -8.14 -17.88
C LYS A 367 -34.53 -6.69 -18.00
N ARG A 368 -33.63 -5.69 -18.01
CA ARG A 368 -33.97 -4.26 -18.23
C ARG A 368 -34.62 -4.08 -19.61
N LYS A 369 -33.99 -4.57 -20.66
CA LYS A 369 -34.51 -4.50 -22.05
C LYS A 369 -35.90 -5.14 -22.17
N ALA A 370 -36.15 -6.25 -21.47
CA ALA A 370 -37.47 -6.89 -21.47
C ALA A 370 -38.55 -6.02 -20.83
N GLN A 371 -38.23 -5.12 -19.90
CA GLN A 371 -39.19 -4.23 -19.22
C GLN A 371 -39.39 -2.89 -19.97
N VAL A 372 -38.58 -2.54 -20.94
CA VAL A 372 -38.71 -1.28 -21.69
C VAL A 372 -40.08 -1.14 -22.33
N GLN A 373 -40.50 -2.12 -23.16
CA GLN A 373 -41.75 -2.01 -23.87
C GLN A 373 -42.99 -2.05 -22.97
N PRO A 374 -43.10 -2.92 -21.98
CA PRO A 374 -44.17 -2.86 -20.96
C PRO A 374 -44.26 -1.51 -20.26
N LEU A 375 -43.14 -0.93 -19.82
CA LEU A 375 -43.10 0.37 -19.17
C LEU A 375 -43.58 1.49 -20.11
N VAL A 376 -43.03 1.55 -21.33
CA VAL A 376 -43.45 2.55 -22.37
C VAL A 376 -44.94 2.48 -22.65
N ASN A 377 -45.49 1.26 -22.81
CA ASN A 377 -46.93 1.08 -23.08
C ASN A 377 -47.79 1.57 -21.92
N ASN A 378 -47.42 1.23 -20.68
CA ASN A 378 -48.15 1.62 -19.46
C ASN A 378 -48.11 3.14 -19.27
N VAL A 379 -46.94 3.77 -19.40
CA VAL A 379 -46.80 5.23 -19.23
C VAL A 379 -47.56 5.96 -20.34
N ASN A 380 -47.45 5.55 -21.60
CA ASN A 380 -48.20 6.18 -22.69
C ASN A 380 -49.71 6.08 -22.50
N LYS A 381 -50.21 4.95 -21.94
CA LYS A 381 -51.62 4.78 -21.60
C LYS A 381 -52.05 5.76 -20.47
N LEU A 382 -51.22 5.91 -19.42
CA LEU A 382 -51.49 6.85 -18.37
C LEU A 382 -51.46 8.30 -18.80
N LEU A 383 -50.51 8.67 -19.67
CA LEU A 383 -50.42 10.02 -20.26
C LEU A 383 -51.71 10.39 -21.01
N ALA A 384 -52.26 9.45 -21.75
CA ALA A 384 -53.53 9.70 -22.49
C ALA A 384 -54.70 9.93 -21.50
N GLN A 385 -54.71 9.26 -20.31
CA GLN A 385 -55.77 9.44 -19.30
C GLN A 385 -55.70 10.76 -18.56
N VAL A 386 -54.46 11.32 -18.42
CA VAL A 386 -54.26 12.63 -17.73
C VAL A 386 -54.30 13.83 -18.69
N GLY A 387 -54.88 13.68 -19.86
CA GLY A 387 -55.09 14.79 -20.80
C GLY A 387 -53.91 15.04 -21.79
N MET A 388 -52.94 14.13 -21.86
CA MET A 388 -51.80 14.21 -22.76
C MET A 388 -51.84 13.10 -23.86
N PRO A 389 -52.86 13.01 -24.73
CA PRO A 389 -53.04 11.92 -25.68
C PRO A 389 -51.96 11.85 -26.76
N ASN A 390 -51.27 12.94 -26.99
CA ASN A 390 -50.21 13.06 -27.98
C ASN A 390 -48.80 12.83 -27.43
N ALA A 391 -48.66 12.81 -26.09
CA ALA A 391 -47.36 12.60 -25.46
C ALA A 391 -46.87 11.13 -25.64
N ARG A 392 -45.58 10.96 -25.81
CA ARG A 392 -44.96 9.67 -25.99
C ARG A 392 -43.65 9.58 -25.20
N LEU A 393 -43.51 8.49 -24.47
CA LEU A 393 -42.24 8.10 -23.83
C LEU A 393 -41.51 7.12 -24.77
N LYS A 394 -40.20 7.29 -24.92
CA LYS A 394 -39.29 6.34 -25.53
C LYS A 394 -38.14 6.09 -24.56
N ILE A 395 -37.72 4.84 -24.44
CA ILE A 395 -36.60 4.47 -23.60
C ILE A 395 -35.52 3.82 -24.46
N THR A 396 -34.30 4.30 -24.38
CA THR A 396 -33.12 3.70 -25.01
C THR A 396 -32.25 3.06 -23.93
N VAL A 397 -31.69 1.89 -24.28
CA VAL A 397 -30.74 1.16 -23.44
C VAL A 397 -29.50 0.95 -24.29
N GLU A 398 -28.47 1.73 -24.02
CA GLU A 398 -27.22 1.76 -24.76
C GLU A 398 -26.16 0.99 -24.00
N GLU A 399 -25.21 0.38 -24.71
CA GLU A 399 -24.12 -0.35 -24.10
C GLU A 399 -23.07 0.61 -23.55
N ALA A 400 -22.63 0.38 -22.33
CA ALA A 400 -21.62 1.16 -21.61
C ALA A 400 -20.52 0.27 -21.05
N LYS A 401 -19.46 0.88 -20.53
CA LYS A 401 -18.40 0.16 -19.82
C LYS A 401 -18.95 -0.47 -18.55
N LEU A 402 -18.43 -1.65 -18.21
CA LEU A 402 -18.79 -2.35 -16.98
C LEU A 402 -18.56 -1.46 -15.75
N SER A 403 -19.60 -1.35 -14.94
CA SER A 403 -19.63 -0.57 -13.71
C SER A 403 -20.32 -1.34 -12.59
N THR A 404 -20.41 -0.76 -11.40
CA THR A 404 -21.20 -1.30 -10.27
C THR A 404 -22.68 -1.46 -10.58
N TRP A 405 -23.17 -0.84 -11.67
CA TRP A 405 -24.55 -0.80 -12.08
C TRP A 405 -24.85 -1.65 -13.32
N GLY A 406 -23.84 -2.30 -13.87
CA GLY A 406 -23.93 -3.08 -15.11
C GLY A 406 -23.21 -2.43 -16.27
N THR A 407 -23.69 -2.77 -17.45
CA THR A 407 -23.14 -2.33 -18.76
C THR A 407 -24.16 -1.52 -19.58
N ASP A 408 -25.17 -0.93 -18.92
CA ASP A 408 -26.21 -0.17 -19.62
C ASP A 408 -26.23 1.28 -19.18
N THR A 409 -26.32 2.20 -20.13
CA THR A 409 -26.82 3.56 -19.98
C THR A 409 -28.27 3.61 -20.41
N ILE A 410 -29.14 4.08 -19.52
CA ILE A 410 -30.57 4.12 -19.72
C ILE A 410 -31.00 5.58 -19.87
N ILE A 411 -31.70 5.90 -20.96
CA ILE A 411 -32.15 7.27 -21.23
C ILE A 411 -33.65 7.23 -21.54
N PHE A 412 -34.42 7.98 -20.74
CA PHE A 412 -35.84 8.24 -20.99
C PHE A 412 -35.97 9.49 -21.85
N LEU A 413 -36.60 9.35 -22.97
CA LEU A 413 -36.84 10.41 -23.93
C LEU A 413 -38.34 10.68 -24.02
N PHE A 414 -38.72 11.95 -24.00
CA PHE A 414 -40.11 12.36 -24.01
C PHE A 414 -40.45 13.27 -25.18
N ASP A 415 -41.58 13.02 -25.82
CA ASP A 415 -42.16 13.87 -26.85
C ASP A 415 -43.59 14.25 -26.43
N ALA A 416 -43.78 15.52 -26.07
CA ALA A 416 -45.05 16.00 -25.52
C ALA A 416 -46.20 16.12 -26.57
N ASN A 417 -45.86 16.35 -27.87
CA ASN A 417 -46.82 16.78 -28.86
C ASN A 417 -46.84 15.90 -30.14
N LYS A 418 -46.31 14.70 -30.09
CA LYS A 418 -46.19 13.80 -31.26
C LYS A 418 -45.41 14.45 -32.42
N SER A 419 -44.42 15.28 -32.06
CA SER A 419 -43.57 16.02 -32.98
C SER A 419 -42.45 15.16 -33.60
N SER A 420 -42.29 13.92 -33.14
CA SER A 420 -41.16 13.03 -33.41
C SER A 420 -39.80 13.57 -32.92
N ARG A 421 -39.80 14.61 -32.11
CA ARG A 421 -38.64 15.14 -31.41
C ARG A 421 -38.69 14.66 -29.98
N PHE A 422 -37.81 13.71 -29.65
CA PHE A 422 -37.68 13.17 -28.32
C PHE A 422 -36.53 13.87 -27.61
N GLU A 423 -36.80 14.45 -26.47
CA GLU A 423 -35.83 15.14 -25.63
C GLU A 423 -35.72 14.40 -24.26
N PRO A 424 -34.52 14.39 -23.59
CA PRO A 424 -34.35 13.78 -22.30
C PRO A 424 -35.18 14.42 -21.20
#